data_6cc602b6292edbe11680ceb4ac6af8c0
#
_entry.id   6cc602b6292edbe11680ceb4ac6af8c0
#
_cell.length_a   1.000
_cell.length_b   1.000
_cell.length_c   1.000
_cell.angle_alpha   90.00
_cell.angle_beta   90.00
_cell.angle_gamma   90.00
#
_symmetry.space_group_name_H-M   'P 1'
#
loop_
_entity.id
_entity.type
_entity.pdbx_description
1 polymer ?
#
loop_
_entity_poly.entity_id
_entity_poly.type
_entity_poly.pdbx_seq_one_letter_code
_entity_poly.pdbx_strand_id
1 'polypeptide(L)'
;YAGVVRGLNGEVVRLENGDTLIYYPWEVKLDMYSSPHRVTAGARMKKYAIDKTATKDGKLMDNDIVLFRYADALLMKSEAKVRNGEDGTAELNAVRARAGMSPRPATLDNILAERLLELAWEGCRRPDLIRFGKFTRSYTDRPQLPGEASGFTTVFPIPLNVLSLNPLLSQNPGYKSSSN
;
A
#
# COMPACT_ATOMS: atom_id res chain seq x y z
N TYR A 1 -12.63 4.98 -0.14
CA TYR A 1 -14.05 5.10 0.21
C TYR A 1 -14.26 4.92 1.70
N ALA A 2 -14.93 5.87 2.34
CA ALA A 2 -15.26 5.86 3.76
C ALA A 2 -16.64 6.52 3.97
N GLY A 3 -17.20 6.38 5.17
CA GLY A 3 -18.53 6.90 5.50
C GLY A 3 -19.67 5.95 5.12
N VAL A 4 -20.87 6.49 4.92
CA VAL A 4 -22.09 5.72 4.63
C VAL A 4 -21.96 4.97 3.31
N VAL A 5 -22.13 3.65 3.36
CA VAL A 5 -22.07 2.79 2.17
C VAL A 5 -23.36 2.93 1.37
N ARG A 6 -23.21 3.11 0.06
CA ARG A 6 -24.35 3.15 -0.88
C ARG A 6 -24.17 2.08 -1.95
N GLY A 7 -25.25 1.43 -2.29
CA GLY A 7 -25.35 0.48 -3.39
C GLY A 7 -25.21 1.15 -4.76
N LEU A 8 -25.26 0.34 -5.80
CA LEU A 8 -25.12 0.81 -7.18
C LEU A 8 -26.22 1.78 -7.62
N ASN A 9 -27.39 1.69 -6.99
CA ASN A 9 -28.55 2.56 -7.26
C ASN A 9 -28.55 3.82 -6.38
N GLY A 10 -27.55 4.00 -5.51
CA GLY A 10 -27.43 5.12 -4.58
C GLY A 10 -28.16 4.93 -3.24
N GLU A 11 -28.91 3.85 -3.06
CA GLU A 11 -29.56 3.51 -1.79
C GLU A 11 -28.55 3.21 -0.68
N VAL A 12 -28.93 3.49 0.56
CA VAL A 12 -28.12 3.20 1.74
C VAL A 12 -28.10 1.68 1.98
N VAL A 13 -26.89 1.11 2.06
CA VAL A 13 -26.73 -0.30 2.45
C VAL A 13 -26.96 -0.45 3.95
N ARG A 14 -27.79 -1.43 4.32
CA ARG A 14 -28.08 -1.76 5.71
C ARG A 14 -27.49 -3.12 6.08
N LEU A 15 -27.11 -3.25 7.34
CA LEU A 15 -26.72 -4.51 7.98
C LEU A 15 -27.98 -5.35 8.26
N GLU A 16 -27.79 -6.62 8.60
CA GLU A 16 -28.88 -7.56 8.94
C GLU A 16 -29.74 -7.06 10.11
N ASN A 17 -29.16 -6.34 11.06
CA ASN A 17 -29.86 -5.72 12.19
C ASN A 17 -30.61 -4.42 11.83
N GLY A 18 -30.61 -4.01 10.58
CA GLY A 18 -31.26 -2.79 10.09
C GLY A 18 -30.41 -1.51 10.17
N ASP A 19 -29.23 -1.55 10.84
CA ASP A 19 -28.36 -0.39 10.94
C ASP A 19 -27.74 -0.02 9.59
N THR A 20 -27.40 1.26 9.43
CA THR A 20 -26.66 1.74 8.26
C THR A 20 -25.23 1.21 8.27
N LEU A 21 -24.78 0.61 7.15
CA LEU A 21 -23.38 0.25 7.00
C LEU A 21 -22.53 1.52 6.81
N ILE A 22 -21.59 1.75 7.75
CA ILE A 22 -20.66 2.90 7.73
C ILE A 22 -19.25 2.38 7.86
N TYR A 23 -18.33 2.84 6.98
CA TYR A 23 -16.90 2.59 7.15
C TYR A 23 -16.22 3.75 7.86
N TYR A 24 -15.50 3.45 8.95
CA TYR A 24 -14.85 4.41 9.84
C TYR A 24 -13.33 4.45 9.54
N PRO A 25 -12.83 5.43 8.78
CA PRO A 25 -11.44 5.41 8.29
C PRO A 25 -10.39 5.55 9.40
N TRP A 26 -10.77 6.10 10.54
CA TRP A 26 -9.87 6.37 11.66
C TRP A 26 -9.88 5.30 12.76
N GLU A 27 -10.81 4.35 12.68
CA GLU A 27 -10.95 3.25 13.65
C GLU A 27 -10.09 2.04 13.25
N VAL A 28 -8.78 2.29 12.98
CA VAL A 28 -7.85 1.25 12.55
C VAL A 28 -6.74 1.08 13.58
N LYS A 29 -6.52 -0.17 14.00
CA LYS A 29 -5.42 -0.60 14.87
C LYS A 29 -4.76 -1.84 14.26
N LEU A 30 -3.56 -2.21 14.73
CA LEU A 30 -2.91 -3.47 14.32
C LEU A 30 -3.77 -4.69 14.66
N ASP A 31 -4.38 -4.69 15.83
CA ASP A 31 -5.32 -5.73 16.26
C ASP A 31 -6.73 -5.15 16.33
N MET A 32 -7.57 -5.61 15.41
CA MET A 32 -8.98 -5.26 15.32
C MET A 32 -9.90 -6.38 15.82
N TYR A 33 -9.35 -7.49 16.30
CA TYR A 33 -10.15 -8.70 16.61
C TYR A 33 -11.21 -8.42 17.68
N SER A 34 -10.88 -7.67 18.71
CA SER A 34 -11.77 -7.28 19.81
C SER A 34 -12.48 -5.95 19.60
N SER A 35 -12.31 -5.28 18.45
CA SER A 35 -12.92 -4.00 18.19
C SER A 35 -14.37 -4.14 17.76
N PRO A 36 -15.30 -3.27 18.22
CA PRO A 36 -16.65 -3.18 17.68
C PRO A 36 -16.66 -2.80 16.19
N HIS A 37 -15.58 -2.22 15.69
CA HIS A 37 -15.40 -1.85 14.29
C HIS A 37 -14.67 -2.90 13.45
N ARG A 38 -14.55 -4.13 13.91
CA ARG A 38 -13.80 -5.20 13.23
C ARG A 38 -14.08 -5.31 11.73
N VAL A 39 -15.34 -5.18 11.32
CA VAL A 39 -15.76 -5.29 9.90
C VAL A 39 -15.99 -3.94 9.24
N THR A 40 -16.08 -2.86 10.00
CA THR A 40 -16.38 -1.50 9.51
C THR A 40 -15.19 -0.56 9.61
N ALA A 41 -14.08 -0.98 10.22
CA ALA A 41 -12.87 -0.18 10.35
C ALA A 41 -12.17 0.05 9.01
N GLY A 42 -11.54 1.20 8.90
CA GLY A 42 -10.72 1.60 7.77
C GLY A 42 -11.51 2.04 6.53
N ALA A 43 -10.79 2.72 5.65
CA ALA A 43 -11.30 3.04 4.32
C ALA A 43 -11.25 1.80 3.41
N ARG A 44 -12.18 1.72 2.47
CA ARG A 44 -12.19 0.66 1.45
C ARG A 44 -11.58 1.15 0.16
N MET A 45 -10.85 0.27 -0.50
CA MET A 45 -10.30 0.55 -1.82
C MET A 45 -11.44 0.85 -2.82
N LYS A 46 -11.25 1.91 -3.61
CA LYS A 46 -12.12 2.26 -4.74
C LYS A 46 -11.28 2.78 -5.91
N LYS A 47 -10.11 2.19 -6.12
CA LYS A 47 -9.18 2.65 -7.14
C LYS A 47 -9.60 2.24 -8.54
N TYR A 48 -10.17 1.05 -8.67
CA TYR A 48 -10.74 0.55 -9.92
C TYR A 48 -12.26 0.69 -9.89
N ALA A 49 -12.84 1.08 -11.01
CA ALA A 49 -14.30 1.07 -11.15
C ALA A 49 -14.82 -0.36 -11.07
N ILE A 50 -15.99 -0.54 -10.47
CA ILE A 50 -16.65 -1.84 -10.46
C ILE A 50 -17.11 -2.14 -11.88
N ASP A 51 -16.70 -3.28 -12.41
CA ASP A 51 -17.22 -3.79 -13.67
C ASP A 51 -18.66 -4.30 -13.47
N LYS A 52 -19.61 -3.59 -14.07
CA LYS A 52 -21.04 -3.92 -13.97
C LYS A 52 -21.47 -4.97 -14.99
N THR A 53 -20.60 -5.31 -15.95
CA THR A 53 -20.88 -6.26 -17.03
C THR A 53 -20.31 -7.66 -16.77
N ALA A 54 -19.39 -7.77 -15.81
CA ALA A 54 -18.80 -9.03 -15.41
C ALA A 54 -19.88 -10.01 -14.88
N THR A 55 -19.56 -11.29 -15.00
CA THR A 55 -20.38 -12.38 -14.45
C THR A 55 -20.59 -12.19 -12.95
N LYS A 56 -21.83 -12.30 -12.49
CA LYS A 56 -22.18 -12.08 -11.06
C LYS A 56 -21.77 -13.29 -10.19
N ASP A 57 -20.54 -13.72 -10.30
CA ASP A 57 -19.96 -14.79 -9.47
C ASP A 57 -19.29 -14.27 -8.18
N GLY A 58 -19.19 -12.92 -8.02
CA GLY A 58 -18.58 -12.26 -6.88
C GLY A 58 -17.05 -12.36 -6.81
N LYS A 59 -16.39 -12.83 -7.87
CA LYS A 59 -14.94 -13.15 -7.86
C LYS A 59 -14.15 -12.45 -8.95
N LEU A 60 -14.70 -12.39 -10.16
CA LEU A 60 -13.97 -11.95 -11.34
C LEU A 60 -14.57 -10.66 -11.90
N MET A 61 -13.70 -9.83 -12.43
CA MET A 61 -14.02 -8.62 -13.20
C MET A 61 -13.12 -8.58 -14.43
N ASP A 62 -13.58 -7.96 -15.51
CA ASP A 62 -12.81 -7.83 -16.75
C ASP A 62 -11.83 -6.64 -16.74
N ASN A 63 -11.67 -6.00 -15.58
CA ASN A 63 -10.73 -4.89 -15.42
C ASN A 63 -9.28 -5.38 -15.55
N ASP A 64 -8.51 -4.65 -16.37
CA ASP A 64 -7.08 -4.86 -16.44
C ASP A 64 -6.38 -4.46 -15.14
N ILE A 65 -5.35 -5.22 -14.78
CA ILE A 65 -4.42 -4.86 -13.71
C ILE A 65 -3.32 -3.98 -14.30
N VAL A 66 -3.23 -2.75 -13.81
CA VAL A 66 -2.19 -1.80 -14.24
C VAL A 66 -0.84 -2.21 -13.64
N LEU A 67 0.12 -2.55 -14.50
CA LEU A 67 1.50 -2.82 -14.10
C LEU A 67 2.35 -1.55 -14.08
N PHE A 68 2.18 -0.68 -15.09
CA PHE A 68 2.87 0.62 -15.20
C PHE A 68 1.88 1.69 -15.66
N ARG A 69 2.05 2.89 -15.15
CA ARG A 69 1.23 4.03 -15.58
C ARG A 69 2.02 5.34 -15.53
N TYR A 70 1.54 6.33 -16.28
CA TYR A 70 2.26 7.57 -16.49
C TYR A 70 2.57 8.35 -15.20
N ALA A 71 1.69 8.32 -14.22
CA ALA A 71 1.94 8.96 -12.92
C ALA A 71 3.14 8.35 -12.18
N ASP A 72 3.33 7.02 -12.25
CA ASP A 72 4.53 6.37 -11.69
C ASP A 72 5.78 6.82 -12.44
N ALA A 73 5.75 6.85 -13.78
CA ALA A 73 6.87 7.33 -14.58
C ALA A 73 7.25 8.79 -14.26
N LEU A 74 6.27 9.67 -14.06
CA LEU A 74 6.51 11.06 -13.66
C LEU A 74 7.16 11.14 -12.27
N LEU A 75 6.68 10.37 -11.30
CA LEU A 75 7.25 10.35 -9.94
C LEU A 75 8.65 9.71 -9.92
N MET A 76 8.91 8.69 -10.74
CA MET A 76 10.27 8.15 -10.93
C MET A 76 11.20 9.19 -11.54
N LYS A 77 10.75 9.95 -12.56
CA LYS A 77 11.53 11.03 -13.17
C LYS A 77 11.83 12.14 -12.17
N SER A 78 10.83 12.56 -11.37
CA SER A 78 11.01 13.54 -10.30
C SER A 78 12.07 13.08 -9.29
N GLU A 79 11.99 11.82 -8.85
CA GLU A 79 12.96 11.22 -7.94
C GLU A 79 14.37 11.19 -8.53
N ALA A 80 14.52 10.73 -9.77
CA ALA A 80 15.80 10.67 -10.46
C ALA A 80 16.47 12.05 -10.56
N LYS A 81 15.71 13.07 -10.95
CA LYS A 81 16.19 14.45 -10.98
C LYS A 81 16.71 14.92 -9.62
N VAL A 82 15.90 14.75 -8.55
CA VAL A 82 16.30 15.17 -7.21
C VAL A 82 17.55 14.43 -6.73
N ARG A 83 17.67 13.13 -7.03
CA ARG A 83 18.87 12.35 -6.69
C ARG A 83 20.13 12.80 -7.45
N ASN A 84 19.95 13.34 -8.66
CA ASN A 84 21.03 13.94 -9.48
C ASN A 84 21.30 15.41 -9.14
N GLY A 85 20.62 16.00 -8.15
CA GLY A 85 20.78 17.41 -7.81
C GLY A 85 20.00 18.37 -8.72
N GLU A 86 19.10 17.84 -9.53
CA GLU A 86 18.23 18.60 -10.43
C GLU A 86 16.86 18.88 -9.81
N ASP A 87 16.12 19.86 -10.34
CA ASP A 87 14.75 20.15 -9.91
C ASP A 87 13.73 19.20 -10.55
N GLY A 88 13.08 18.38 -9.72
CA GLY A 88 12.00 17.46 -10.10
C GLY A 88 10.58 18.01 -9.82
N THR A 89 10.45 19.29 -9.48
CA THR A 89 9.19 19.89 -9.00
C THR A 89 8.09 19.88 -10.06
N ALA A 90 8.42 20.05 -11.33
CA ALA A 90 7.46 20.05 -12.43
C ALA A 90 6.76 18.68 -12.55
N GLU A 91 7.50 17.59 -12.50
CA GLU A 91 6.99 16.23 -12.60
C GLU A 91 6.12 15.85 -11.40
N LEU A 92 6.58 16.15 -10.18
CA LEU A 92 5.81 15.96 -8.96
C LEU A 92 4.47 16.71 -9.02
N ASN A 93 4.50 17.97 -9.39
CA ASN A 93 3.31 18.81 -9.40
C ASN A 93 2.36 18.52 -10.57
N ALA A 94 2.81 17.90 -11.65
CA ALA A 94 1.91 17.39 -12.68
C ALA A 94 0.97 16.29 -12.12
N VAL A 95 1.50 15.38 -11.29
CA VAL A 95 0.68 14.36 -10.61
C VAL A 95 -0.27 15.01 -9.60
N ARG A 96 0.22 15.93 -8.78
CA ARG A 96 -0.58 16.64 -7.77
C ARG A 96 -1.70 17.46 -8.37
N ALA A 97 -1.42 18.21 -9.45
CA ALA A 97 -2.41 19.04 -10.14
C ALA A 97 -3.57 18.20 -10.70
N ARG A 98 -3.28 17.02 -11.28
CA ARG A 98 -4.31 16.09 -11.72
C ARG A 98 -5.23 15.66 -10.58
N ALA A 99 -4.69 15.50 -9.36
CA ALA A 99 -5.46 15.15 -8.17
C ALA A 99 -6.10 16.37 -7.47
N GLY A 100 -5.99 17.58 -8.02
CA GLY A 100 -6.52 18.81 -7.41
C GLY A 100 -5.77 19.27 -6.18
N MET A 101 -4.52 18.83 -5.99
CA MET A 101 -3.70 19.12 -4.81
C MET A 101 -2.78 20.31 -5.06
N SER A 102 -2.58 21.13 -4.02
CA SER A 102 -1.65 22.27 -4.08
C SER A 102 -0.21 21.80 -4.38
N PRO A 103 0.58 22.62 -5.11
CA PRO A 103 1.95 22.28 -5.46
C PRO A 103 2.85 22.16 -4.22
N ARG A 104 3.92 21.35 -4.35
CA ARG A 104 4.98 21.17 -3.36
C ARG A 104 6.34 21.15 -4.03
N PRO A 105 7.43 21.55 -3.33
CA PRO A 105 8.79 21.35 -3.83
C PRO A 105 9.12 19.85 -3.91
N ALA A 106 9.88 19.44 -4.90
CA ALA A 106 10.36 18.07 -5.03
C ALA A 106 11.51 17.83 -4.06
N THR A 107 11.19 17.28 -2.91
CA THR A 107 12.16 16.66 -2.00
C THR A 107 11.93 15.14 -2.00
N LEU A 108 12.93 14.35 -1.62
CA LEU A 108 12.75 12.88 -1.54
C LEU A 108 11.60 12.51 -0.60
N ASP A 109 11.41 13.23 0.51
CA ASP A 109 10.30 12.95 1.43
C ASP A 109 8.94 13.32 0.82
N ASN A 110 8.83 14.43 0.10
CA ASN A 110 7.59 14.80 -0.60
C ASN A 110 7.26 13.83 -1.74
N ILE A 111 8.26 13.38 -2.49
CA ILE A 111 8.08 12.37 -3.55
C ILE A 111 7.63 11.05 -2.96
N LEU A 112 8.28 10.57 -1.88
CA LEU A 112 7.88 9.33 -1.20
C LEU A 112 6.45 9.41 -0.63
N ALA A 113 6.05 10.57 -0.11
CA ALA A 113 4.68 10.82 0.35
C ALA A 113 3.68 10.81 -0.81
N GLU A 114 4.00 11.44 -1.93
CA GLU A 114 3.12 11.46 -3.11
C GLU A 114 2.99 10.06 -3.72
N ARG A 115 4.08 9.28 -3.79
CA ARG A 115 4.04 7.88 -4.23
C ARG A 115 3.12 7.02 -3.36
N LEU A 116 3.09 7.26 -2.04
CA LEU A 116 2.15 6.57 -1.16
C LEU A 116 0.69 6.86 -1.53
N LEU A 117 0.37 8.13 -1.79
CA LEU A 117 -1.01 8.56 -2.08
C LEU A 117 -1.43 8.12 -3.48
N GLU A 118 -0.57 8.39 -4.48
CA GLU A 118 -0.87 8.13 -5.88
C GLU A 118 -0.89 6.64 -6.21
N LEU A 119 0.06 5.85 -5.67
CA LEU A 119 0.25 4.44 -5.99
C LEU A 119 -0.30 3.51 -4.89
N ALA A 120 -1.18 4.01 -4.03
CA ALA A 120 -1.84 3.18 -3.01
C ALA A 120 -2.53 1.97 -3.68
N TRP A 121 -2.36 0.78 -3.10
CA TRP A 121 -2.88 -0.50 -3.60
C TRP A 121 -2.28 -1.00 -4.93
N GLU A 122 -1.18 -0.42 -5.40
CA GLU A 122 -0.48 -0.86 -6.62
C GLU A 122 0.83 -1.63 -6.32
N GLY A 123 1.03 -2.05 -5.10
CA GLY A 123 2.21 -2.87 -4.72
C GLY A 123 3.54 -2.10 -4.58
N CYS A 124 3.55 -0.79 -4.84
CA CYS A 124 4.79 0.01 -4.90
C CYS A 124 5.38 0.36 -3.52
N ARG A 125 4.59 0.32 -2.44
CA ARG A 125 5.03 0.90 -1.15
C ARG A 125 6.24 0.23 -0.53
N ARG A 126 6.31 -1.11 -0.53
CA ARG A 126 7.45 -1.84 0.06
C ARG A 126 8.77 -1.54 -0.68
N PRO A 127 8.87 -1.69 -2.00
CA PRO A 127 10.09 -1.33 -2.73
C PRO A 127 10.45 0.15 -2.58
N ASP A 128 9.49 1.06 -2.54
CA ASP A 128 9.73 2.48 -2.29
C ASP A 128 10.38 2.70 -0.91
N LEU A 129 9.81 2.15 0.14
CA LEU A 129 10.37 2.29 1.50
C LEU A 129 11.78 1.73 1.61
N ILE A 130 12.07 0.60 0.95
CA ILE A 130 13.42 0.02 0.91
C ILE A 130 14.39 0.97 0.19
N ARG A 131 14.04 1.42 -1.02
CA ARG A 131 14.87 2.31 -1.84
C ARG A 131 15.14 3.66 -1.18
N PHE A 132 14.19 4.17 -0.41
CA PHE A 132 14.34 5.42 0.36
C PHE A 132 14.97 5.22 1.76
N GLY A 133 15.36 4.00 2.13
CA GLY A 133 15.95 3.70 3.44
C GLY A 133 14.99 3.90 4.62
N LYS A 134 13.69 3.77 4.38
CA LYS A 134 12.65 4.02 5.39
C LYS A 134 11.91 2.74 5.83
N PHE A 135 12.23 1.57 5.27
CA PHE A 135 11.46 0.34 5.49
C PHE A 135 11.55 -0.19 6.92
N THR A 136 12.74 -0.16 7.51
CA THR A 136 13.04 -0.78 8.82
C THR A 136 12.78 0.14 10.02
N ARG A 137 12.31 1.37 9.81
CA ARG A 137 12.00 2.30 10.90
C ARG A 137 10.67 1.94 11.59
N SER A 138 10.49 2.39 12.82
CA SER A 138 9.19 2.33 13.49
C SER A 138 8.17 3.26 12.83
N TYR A 139 6.93 2.82 12.83
CA TYR A 139 5.73 3.59 12.48
C TYR A 139 4.74 3.53 13.64
N THR A 140 3.71 4.38 13.64
CA THR A 140 2.73 4.51 14.73
C THR A 140 2.20 3.16 15.23
N ASP A 141 1.80 2.28 14.31
CA ASP A 141 1.20 0.98 14.64
C ASP A 141 2.11 -0.21 14.29
N ARG A 142 3.37 0.05 13.96
CA ARG A 142 4.37 -0.97 13.64
C ARG A 142 5.69 -0.64 14.32
N PRO A 143 5.96 -1.21 15.50
CA PRO A 143 7.28 -1.09 16.12
C PRO A 143 8.34 -1.76 15.25
N GLN A 144 9.57 -1.28 15.34
CA GLN A 144 10.71 -1.94 14.73
C GLN A 144 10.93 -3.31 15.38
N LEU A 145 11.14 -4.35 14.58
CA LEU A 145 11.43 -5.69 15.09
C LEU A 145 12.85 -5.77 15.67
N PRO A 146 13.10 -6.65 16.64
CA PRO A 146 14.45 -6.90 17.15
C PRO A 146 15.42 -7.24 16.00
N GLY A 147 16.55 -6.53 15.95
CA GLY A 147 17.55 -6.70 14.89
C GLY A 147 17.21 -6.11 13.52
N GLU A 148 16.02 -5.59 13.32
CA GLU A 148 15.57 -5.05 12.03
C GLU A 148 16.39 -3.84 11.55
N ALA A 149 17.05 -3.12 12.46
CA ALA A 149 17.94 -2.02 12.11
C ALA A 149 19.09 -2.45 11.19
N SER A 150 19.47 -3.75 11.20
CA SER A 150 20.44 -4.32 10.26
C SER A 150 19.95 -4.39 8.82
N GLY A 151 18.64 -4.18 8.58
CA GLY A 151 18.05 -4.25 7.25
C GLY A 151 17.63 -5.66 6.80
N PHE A 152 17.72 -6.69 7.65
CA PHE A 152 17.45 -8.07 7.22
C PHE A 152 16.04 -8.25 6.63
N THR A 153 15.05 -7.53 7.13
CA THR A 153 13.66 -7.61 6.63
C THR A 153 13.47 -6.99 5.24
N THR A 154 14.48 -6.35 4.67
CA THR A 154 14.41 -5.83 3.28
C THR A 154 14.44 -6.94 2.23
N VAL A 155 14.94 -8.12 2.58
CA VAL A 155 14.85 -9.34 1.77
C VAL A 155 13.85 -10.31 2.40
N PHE A 156 13.30 -11.24 1.61
CA PHE A 156 12.44 -12.30 2.13
C PHE A 156 13.25 -13.48 2.63
N PRO A 157 12.78 -14.21 3.66
CA PRO A 157 13.39 -15.48 4.04
C PRO A 157 13.18 -16.52 2.93
N ILE A 158 14.15 -17.44 2.80
CA ILE A 158 13.92 -18.66 2.01
C ILE A 158 12.97 -19.55 2.82
N PRO A 159 11.88 -20.06 2.22
CA PRO A 159 10.95 -20.94 2.93
C PRO A 159 11.66 -22.17 3.51
N LEU A 160 11.34 -22.54 4.75
CA LEU A 160 12.01 -23.64 5.45
C LEU A 160 11.92 -24.99 4.72
N ASN A 161 10.78 -25.27 4.07
CA ASN A 161 10.62 -26.45 3.24
C ASN A 161 11.59 -26.48 2.03
N VAL A 162 11.91 -25.32 1.46
CA VAL A 162 12.89 -25.22 0.36
C VAL A 162 14.30 -25.48 0.88
N LEU A 163 14.66 -24.93 2.05
CA LEU A 163 15.96 -25.21 2.69
C LEU A 163 16.11 -26.69 3.04
N SER A 164 15.06 -27.35 3.51
CA SER A 164 15.11 -28.78 3.85
C SER A 164 15.30 -29.69 2.63
N LEU A 165 14.83 -29.27 1.46
CA LEU A 165 14.97 -30.00 0.21
C LEU A 165 16.28 -29.77 -0.52
N ASN A 166 16.98 -28.68 -0.21
CA ASN A 166 18.25 -28.36 -0.86
C ASN A 166 19.31 -27.92 0.18
N PRO A 167 20.20 -28.84 0.61
CA PRO A 167 21.21 -28.57 1.62
C PRO A 167 22.30 -27.59 1.16
N LEU A 168 22.37 -27.24 -0.13
CA LEU A 168 23.29 -26.24 -0.64
C LEU A 168 22.81 -24.80 -0.44
N LEU A 169 21.55 -24.60 -0.03
CA LEU A 169 21.01 -23.29 0.25
C LEU A 169 21.28 -22.88 1.70
N SER A 170 21.73 -21.64 1.87
CA SER A 170 21.85 -20.98 3.17
C SER A 170 20.76 -19.93 3.33
N GLN A 171 20.17 -19.84 4.52
CA GLN A 171 19.16 -18.84 4.84
C GLN A 171 19.74 -17.42 4.77
N ASN A 172 18.92 -16.47 4.35
CA ASN A 172 19.27 -15.05 4.40
C ASN A 172 19.58 -14.61 5.83
N PRO A 173 20.62 -13.74 6.04
CA PRO A 173 21.00 -13.26 7.36
C PRO A 173 19.80 -12.69 8.13
N GLY A 174 19.75 -12.95 9.44
CA GLY A 174 18.68 -12.46 10.33
C GLY A 174 17.44 -13.37 10.43
N TYR A 175 17.34 -14.39 9.60
CA TYR A 175 16.26 -15.37 9.64
C TYR A 175 16.73 -16.73 10.18
N LYS A 176 15.80 -17.50 10.78
CA LYS A 176 16.08 -18.84 11.26
C LYS A 176 16.29 -19.82 10.11
N SER A 177 17.26 -20.73 10.29
CA SER A 177 17.57 -21.78 9.31
C SER A 177 16.79 -23.08 9.55
N SER A 178 16.14 -23.22 10.70
CA SER A 178 15.36 -24.42 11.11
C SER A 178 14.14 -24.01 11.90
N SER A 179 13.12 -24.87 11.90
CA SER A 179 11.95 -24.79 12.77
C SER A 179 12.30 -25.35 14.14
N ASN A 180 12.83 -24.51 15.02
CA ASN A 180 12.89 -24.78 16.46
C ASN A 180 11.88 -23.90 17.17
#